data_29118f98ed65054ad1096dcb321fef88
#
_entry.id   29118f98ed65054ad1096dcb321fef88
#
_cell.length_a   1.000
_cell.length_b   1.000
_cell.length_c   1.000
_cell.angle_alpha   90.00
_cell.angle_beta   90.00
_cell.angle_gamma   90.00
#
_symmetry.space_group_name_H-M   'P 1'
#
loop_
_entity.id
_entity.type
_entity.pdbx_description
1 polymer ?
#
loop_
_entity_poly.entity_id
_entity_poly.type
_entity_poly.pdbx_seq_one_letter_code
_entity_poly.pdbx_strand_id
1 'polypeptide(L)' 'MNIGDRVQTINTLCPISGTIVEIWDNLIVISDDVAETDDDRLEFNLSDLELV' A
#
# COMPACT_ATOMS: atom_id res chain seq x y z
N MET A 1 -6.46 2.33 -9.29
CA MET A 1 -5.17 1.81 -8.80
C MET A 1 -4.93 0.45 -9.41
N ASN A 2 -3.70 0.20 -9.79
CA ASN A 2 -3.30 -1.06 -10.43
C ASN A 2 -2.07 -1.64 -9.73
N ILE A 3 -1.85 -2.94 -9.90
CA ILE A 3 -0.64 -3.58 -9.42
C ILE A 3 0.57 -2.89 -10.04
N GLY A 4 1.57 -2.57 -9.22
CA GLY A 4 2.75 -1.83 -9.63
C GLY A 4 2.69 -0.34 -9.38
N ASP A 5 1.51 0.20 -9.05
CA ASP A 5 1.36 1.61 -8.72
C ASP A 5 1.98 1.93 -7.36
N ARG A 6 2.53 3.15 -7.27
CA ARG A 6 3.06 3.67 -6.01
C ARG A 6 1.95 4.39 -5.26
N VAL A 7 1.81 4.06 -3.99
CA VAL A 7 0.76 4.63 -3.13
C VAL A 7 1.33 5.01 -1.77
N GLN A 8 0.57 5.83 -1.05
CA GLN A 8 0.86 6.10 0.36
C GLN A 8 -0.44 6.12 1.15
N THR A 9 -0.35 5.81 2.43
CA THR A 9 -1.51 5.87 3.33
C THR A 9 -1.88 7.32 3.62
N ILE A 10 -3.18 7.56 3.79
CA ILE A 10 -3.72 8.88 4.14
C ILE A 10 -4.40 8.82 5.50
N ASN A 11 -4.69 9.99 6.08
CA ASN A 11 -5.35 10.12 7.38
C ASN A 11 -4.58 9.44 8.52
N THR A 12 -3.26 9.50 8.46
CA THR A 12 -2.40 8.93 9.50
C THR A 12 -1.26 9.89 9.82
N LEU A 13 -0.76 9.81 11.06
CA LEU A 13 0.35 10.64 11.50
C LEU A 13 1.69 10.20 10.88
N CYS A 14 1.80 8.92 10.54
CA CYS A 14 3.01 8.36 9.95
C CYS A 14 2.65 7.65 8.64
N PRO A 15 2.58 8.39 7.52
CA PRO A 15 2.24 7.78 6.24
C PRO A 15 3.24 6.69 5.84
N ILE A 16 2.69 5.60 5.31
CA ILE A 16 3.48 4.49 4.79
C ILE A 16 3.37 4.53 3.28
N SER A 17 4.52 4.46 2.61
CA SER A 17 4.58 4.41 1.15
C SER A 17 4.97 3.01 0.69
N GLY A 18 4.42 2.58 -0.41
CA GLY A 18 4.73 1.26 -0.95
C GLY A 18 4.23 1.10 -2.37
N THR A 19 4.41 -0.12 -2.88
CA THR A 19 3.97 -0.49 -4.21
C THR A 19 2.86 -1.54 -4.10
N ILE A 20 1.79 -1.36 -4.86
CA ILE A 20 0.69 -2.32 -4.88
C ILE A 20 1.16 -3.64 -5.47
N VAL A 21 0.98 -4.73 -4.74
CA VAL A 21 1.35 -6.08 -5.18
C VAL A 21 0.14 -6.98 -5.41
N GLU A 22 -1.00 -6.71 -4.74
CA GLU A 22 -2.24 -7.44 -4.95
C GLU A 22 -3.44 -6.53 -4.73
N ILE A 23 -4.54 -6.83 -5.39
CA ILE A 23 -5.80 -6.11 -5.25
C ILE A 23 -6.93 -7.14 -5.11
N TRP A 24 -7.71 -7.03 -4.02
CA TRP A 24 -8.83 -7.91 -3.71
C TRP A 24 -10.05 -7.05 -3.39
N ASP A 25 -10.93 -6.84 -4.37
CA ASP A 25 -12.10 -5.95 -4.22
C ASP A 25 -11.65 -4.56 -3.72
N ASN A 26 -11.99 -4.22 -2.48
CA ASN A 26 -11.59 -2.95 -1.87
C ASN A 26 -10.33 -3.06 -1.00
N LEU A 27 -9.73 -4.24 -0.92
CA LEU A 27 -8.53 -4.48 -0.14
C LEU A 27 -7.31 -4.40 -1.04
N ILE A 28 -6.38 -3.53 -0.66
CA ILE A 28 -5.16 -3.31 -1.42
C ILE A 28 -3.98 -3.82 -0.58
N VAL A 29 -3.19 -4.71 -1.15
CA VAL A 29 -1.98 -5.22 -0.51
C VAL A 29 -0.78 -4.50 -1.10
N ILE A 30 0.02 -3.90 -0.24
CA ILE A 30 1.21 -3.17 -0.66
C ILE A 30 2.47 -3.77 -0.04
N SER A 31 3.59 -3.60 -0.75
CA SER A 31 4.91 -3.88 -0.23
C SER A 31 5.49 -2.58 0.30
N ASP A 32 5.78 -2.52 1.60
CA ASP A 32 6.32 -1.33 2.25
C ASP A 32 7.73 -1.02 1.74
N ASP A 33 7.99 0.23 1.38
CA ASP A 33 9.28 0.66 0.86
C ASP A 33 10.42 0.48 1.86
N VAL A 34 10.12 0.54 3.16
CA VAL A 34 11.14 0.42 4.21
C VAL A 34 11.23 -1.01 4.76
N ALA A 35 10.50 -1.95 4.16
CA ALA A 35 10.54 -3.34 4.59
C ALA A 35 11.93 -3.94 4.33
N GLU A 36 12.44 -4.69 5.30
CA GLU A 36 13.73 -5.36 5.19
C GLU A 36 13.63 -6.71 4.48
N THR A 37 12.40 -7.24 4.35
CA THR A 37 12.15 -8.53 3.69
C THR A 37 10.99 -8.40 2.71
N ASP A 38 10.96 -9.29 1.72
CA ASP A 38 9.89 -9.32 0.73
C ASP A 38 8.54 -9.79 1.30
N ASP A 39 8.55 -10.28 2.54
CA ASP A 39 7.35 -10.79 3.20
C ASP A 39 6.56 -9.70 3.96
N ASP A 40 7.10 -8.49 4.07
CA ASP A 40 6.44 -7.39 4.76
C ASP A 40 5.37 -6.76 3.87
N ARG A 41 4.22 -7.42 3.82
CA ARG A 41 3.06 -6.95 3.08
C ARG A 41 2.03 -6.42 4.04
N LEU A 42 1.44 -5.29 3.67
CA LEU A 42 0.42 -4.63 4.48
C LEU A 42 -0.86 -4.51 3.68
N GLU A 43 -1.99 -4.66 4.36
CA GLU A 43 -3.31 -4.59 3.75
C GLU A 43 -4.02 -3.32 4.20
N PHE A 44 -4.58 -2.59 3.23
CA PHE A 44 -5.33 -1.37 3.49
C PHE A 44 -6.59 -1.35 2.64
N ASN A 45 -7.59 -0.61 3.09
CA ASN A 45 -8.76 -0.34 2.27
C ASN A 45 -8.39 0.66 1.18
N LEU A 46 -9.06 0.56 0.05
CA LEU A 46 -8.84 1.49 -1.06
C LEU A 46 -8.95 2.95 -0.61
N SER A 47 -9.90 3.24 0.27
CA SER A 47 -10.14 4.60 0.76
C SER A 47 -9.02 5.15 1.66
N ASP A 48 -8.13 4.29 2.13
CA ASP A 48 -7.02 4.67 3.01
C ASP A 48 -5.73 4.96 2.25
N LEU A 49 -5.77 4.88 0.93
CA LEU A 49 -4.59 5.04 0.08
C LEU A 49 -4.82 6.11 -0.97
N GLU A 50 -3.72 6.74 -1.39
CA GLU A 50 -3.71 7.64 -2.53
C GLU A 50 -2.51 7.33 -3.42
N LEU A 51 -2.64 7.63 -4.70
CA LEU A 51 -1.51 7.51 -5.64
C LEU A 51 -0.48 8.59 -5.36
N VAL A 52 0.76 8.20 -5.39
CA VAL A 52 1.89 9.12 -5.21
C VAL A 52 2.28 9.74 -6.53
#